data_2a50714e5b74df2aad97526067cf0b91
#
_entry.id   2a50714e5b74df2aad97526067cf0b91
#
_cell.length_a   1.000
_cell.length_b   1.000
_cell.length_c   1.000
_cell.angle_alpha   90.00
_cell.angle_beta   90.00
_cell.angle_gamma   90.00
#
_symmetry.space_group_name_H-M   'P 1'
#
loop_
_entity.id
_entity.type
_entity.pdbx_description
1 polymer ?
#
loop_
_entity_poly.entity_id
_entity_poly.type
_entity_poly.pdbx_seq_one_letter_code
_entity_poly.pdbx_strand_id
1 'polypeptide(L)'
;MTTTPGEAGAGAQAGAPRRNGPSATAAAVAGTAPERKGETAPWTPVDEVARVVARARAAFAAWSQVPVRERAACVARLRRYIVRHRDELAGIISADTGKPLVEALAHDLLTTAEALKFMERQAPRVLRPRRERTSLLFLGKGAYVERKPYGCVLVIAPWNYPFNLAVVPAATALLAGNTVVLKPSEVTPAVSRAIEEAFGMAGFPPGVIQVVHGGPEVGQAAVDARPDFIFFTGSTATGRKIATAAAGQLTPTLLELGGKDPMIVLPDADVPRAARAAVWGALANCGQTCIGIERIYVHEDVKDRFIDRVLHELRSLRTAWSPAEPGGPAAPGHERGGRPAGGRAGAGAPAGPHGVATGAAAALDPDLDVGLMTTRRQVEIVREHVEDALARGARLLTPVPGFSGRAVPPIVLVDVDQDAKVMQEETFGPVIAIRGFRSLDEAVRLANDSRFGLGASVWTADRRLARRLASRLQAGGVCINDVILHFAHPGLPFGGVKESGWGAYHGRAGLEAFTYPSAVLVEPGRLPGKLVSSLLWYPYRGKYRLFSLLMRMFCG
;
A
#
# COMPACT_ATOMS: atom_id res chain seq x y z
N MET A 1 71.12 -9.61 22.24
CA MET A 1 71.40 -10.24 23.54
C MET A 1 70.06 -10.71 24.03
N THR A 2 69.72 -11.98 23.77
CA THR A 2 69.77 -13.12 24.69
C THR A 2 68.85 -12.87 25.89
N THR A 3 67.81 -13.62 26.21
CA THR A 3 67.53 -15.05 26.23
C THR A 3 66.09 -15.31 26.68
N THR A 4 65.43 -16.27 26.08
CA THR A 4 64.37 -17.10 26.69
C THR A 4 65.04 -18.08 27.68
N PRO A 5 64.34 -19.02 28.41
CA PRO A 5 62.95 -19.44 28.49
C PRO A 5 62.46 -19.79 29.94
N GLY A 6 61.21 -20.35 30.05
CA GLY A 6 60.76 -21.01 31.27
C GLY A 6 59.35 -21.57 31.17
N GLU A 7 59.24 -22.87 30.95
CA GLU A 7 58.02 -23.71 30.93
C GLU A 7 57.43 -23.93 32.34
N ALA A 8 56.11 -24.20 32.36
CA ALA A 8 55.37 -25.28 33.04
C ALA A 8 53.93 -24.79 33.25
N GLY A 9 52.87 -25.36 32.76
CA GLY A 9 52.48 -26.76 32.77
C GLY A 9 51.28 -26.89 33.69
N ALA A 10 50.04 -27.07 33.11
CA ALA A 10 49.02 -27.95 33.70
C ALA A 10 47.65 -27.72 33.00
N GLY A 11 47.16 -28.81 32.52
CA GLY A 11 45.96 -29.03 31.74
C GLY A 11 44.64 -28.70 32.42
N ALA A 12 43.69 -28.42 31.58
CA ALA A 12 42.26 -28.58 31.85
C ALA A 12 41.55 -28.94 30.56
N GLN A 13 40.78 -29.98 30.65
CA GLN A 13 40.06 -30.69 29.63
C GLN A 13 39.12 -29.83 28.81
N ALA A 14 39.10 -30.07 27.48
CA ALA A 14 38.12 -29.55 26.53
C ALA A 14 36.75 -30.18 26.79
N GLY A 15 35.78 -29.36 27.20
CA GLY A 15 34.35 -29.66 27.21
C GLY A 15 33.76 -29.33 25.85
N ALA A 16 33.26 -30.35 25.14
CA ALA A 16 32.54 -30.21 23.87
C ALA A 16 31.28 -29.35 24.00
N PRO A 17 30.95 -28.50 23.01
CA PRO A 17 29.72 -27.73 23.04
C PRO A 17 28.52 -28.64 22.85
N ARG A 18 27.58 -28.58 23.79
CA ARG A 18 26.26 -29.21 23.70
C ARG A 18 25.53 -28.64 22.50
N ARG A 19 25.09 -29.49 21.60
CA ARG A 19 24.12 -29.19 20.54
C ARG A 19 22.81 -28.82 21.19
N ASN A 20 22.45 -27.55 21.15
CA ASN A 20 21.07 -27.07 21.41
C ASN A 20 20.21 -27.53 20.23
N GLY A 21 19.26 -28.41 20.50
CA GLY A 21 18.20 -28.78 19.57
C GLY A 21 17.32 -27.57 19.21
N PRO A 22 16.56 -27.62 18.10
CA PRO A 22 15.75 -26.50 17.67
C PRO A 22 14.67 -26.20 18.70
N SER A 23 14.68 -24.94 19.16
CA SER A 23 13.66 -24.35 20.02
C SER A 23 12.30 -24.44 19.32
N ALA A 24 11.34 -25.09 19.96
CA ALA A 24 9.95 -25.22 19.55
C ALA A 24 9.21 -23.88 19.73
N THR A 25 9.38 -22.96 18.79
CA THR A 25 8.59 -21.70 18.68
C THR A 25 8.31 -21.30 17.22
N ALA A 26 8.13 -22.30 16.35
CA ALA A 26 7.71 -22.09 14.96
C ALA A 26 6.32 -22.69 14.66
N ALA A 27 5.42 -22.66 15.63
CA ALA A 27 4.06 -23.18 15.42
C ALA A 27 3.06 -22.26 16.15
N ALA A 28 2.71 -21.13 15.58
CA ALA A 28 1.46 -20.39 15.82
C ALA A 28 1.37 -19.13 14.96
N VAL A 29 1.24 -19.23 13.65
CA VAL A 29 0.67 -18.19 12.79
C VAL A 29 -0.12 -18.87 11.66
N ALA A 30 -0.89 -19.87 11.96
CA ALA A 30 -2.01 -20.29 11.14
C ALA A 30 -3.25 -19.60 11.72
N GLY A 31 -3.54 -18.39 11.22
CA GLY A 31 -4.80 -17.75 11.49
C GLY A 31 -5.90 -18.60 10.85
N THR A 32 -6.81 -19.16 11.67
CA THR A 32 -8.02 -19.82 11.21
C THR A 32 -8.78 -18.88 10.29
N ALA A 33 -8.87 -19.24 9.01
CA ALA A 33 -9.74 -18.57 8.06
C ALA A 33 -11.19 -18.58 8.62
N PRO A 34 -11.99 -17.52 8.42
CA PRO A 34 -13.38 -17.53 8.86
C PRO A 34 -14.12 -18.63 8.11
N GLU A 35 -14.80 -19.52 8.84
CA GLU A 35 -15.74 -20.48 8.25
C GLU A 35 -16.89 -19.71 7.59
N ARG A 36 -16.77 -19.41 6.30
CA ARG A 36 -17.89 -18.99 5.45
C ARG A 36 -18.27 -20.17 4.58
N LYS A 37 -19.40 -20.79 4.86
CA LYS A 37 -20.10 -21.69 3.95
C LYS A 37 -20.66 -20.88 2.78
N GLY A 38 -19.87 -20.72 1.72
CA GLY A 38 -20.22 -20.15 0.43
C GLY A 38 -19.07 -20.49 -0.50
N GLU A 39 -19.35 -21.04 -1.68
CA GLU A 39 -18.38 -21.55 -2.64
C GLU A 39 -17.17 -20.61 -2.79
N THR A 40 -16.09 -20.94 -2.10
CA THR A 40 -14.79 -20.33 -2.32
C THR A 40 -14.26 -20.85 -3.66
N ALA A 41 -13.71 -19.97 -4.51
CA ALA A 41 -12.92 -20.45 -5.63
C ALA A 41 -11.88 -21.46 -5.09
N PRO A 42 -11.68 -22.60 -5.76
CA PRO A 42 -10.65 -23.52 -5.32
C PRO A 42 -9.32 -22.77 -5.28
N TRP A 43 -8.59 -22.90 -4.16
CA TRP A 43 -7.26 -22.30 -4.03
C TRP A 43 -6.36 -22.88 -5.12
N THR A 44 -5.48 -22.04 -5.64
CA THR A 44 -4.47 -22.49 -6.59
C THR A 44 -3.56 -23.49 -5.87
N PRO A 45 -3.43 -24.74 -6.36
CA PRO A 45 -2.50 -25.69 -5.79
C PRO A 45 -1.08 -25.12 -5.76
N VAL A 46 -0.38 -25.28 -4.64
CA VAL A 46 0.96 -24.71 -4.44
C VAL A 46 1.94 -25.17 -5.52
N ASP A 47 1.85 -26.42 -5.95
CA ASP A 47 2.68 -27.01 -7.01
C ASP A 47 2.34 -26.46 -8.42
N GLU A 48 1.19 -25.84 -8.61
CA GLU A 48 0.81 -25.18 -9.86
C GLU A 48 1.37 -23.76 -9.98
N VAL A 49 1.69 -23.10 -8.88
CA VAL A 49 2.11 -21.68 -8.88
C VAL A 49 3.34 -21.47 -9.76
N ALA A 50 4.32 -22.35 -9.69
CA ALA A 50 5.52 -22.25 -10.54
C ALA A 50 5.17 -22.34 -12.05
N ARG A 51 4.18 -23.16 -12.42
CA ARG A 51 3.67 -23.26 -13.80
C ARG A 51 2.92 -21.99 -14.22
N VAL A 52 2.19 -21.35 -13.31
CA VAL A 52 1.54 -20.06 -13.56
C VAL A 52 2.57 -18.98 -13.86
N VAL A 53 3.61 -18.87 -13.04
CA VAL A 53 4.73 -17.92 -13.27
C VAL A 53 5.46 -18.20 -14.59
N ALA A 54 5.70 -19.48 -14.90
CA ALA A 54 6.32 -19.86 -16.17
C ALA A 54 5.47 -19.46 -17.39
N ARG A 55 4.14 -19.66 -17.34
CA ARG A 55 3.22 -19.20 -18.40
C ARG A 55 3.25 -17.68 -18.57
N ALA A 56 3.22 -16.92 -17.47
CA ALA A 56 3.34 -15.47 -17.52
C ALA A 56 4.68 -15.03 -18.15
N ARG A 57 5.78 -15.67 -17.77
CA ARG A 57 7.10 -15.41 -18.35
C ARG A 57 7.16 -15.75 -19.85
N ALA A 58 6.54 -16.84 -20.29
CA ALA A 58 6.47 -17.19 -21.71
C ALA A 58 5.69 -16.15 -22.54
N ALA A 59 4.62 -15.55 -21.99
CA ALA A 59 3.85 -14.51 -22.66
C ALA A 59 4.59 -13.15 -22.76
N PHE A 60 5.61 -12.92 -21.94
CA PHE A 60 6.34 -11.66 -21.85
C PHE A 60 6.98 -11.25 -23.18
N ALA A 61 7.60 -12.18 -23.89
CA ALA A 61 8.32 -11.88 -25.14
C ALA A 61 7.41 -11.20 -26.18
N ALA A 62 6.18 -11.70 -26.34
CA ALA A 62 5.19 -11.11 -27.22
C ALA A 62 4.60 -9.81 -26.66
N TRP A 63 4.19 -9.82 -25.36
CA TRP A 63 3.55 -8.67 -24.73
C TRP A 63 4.45 -7.44 -24.66
N SER A 64 5.72 -7.59 -24.37
CA SER A 64 6.69 -6.49 -24.28
C SER A 64 6.86 -5.73 -25.61
N GLN A 65 6.57 -6.37 -26.75
CA GLN A 65 6.64 -5.76 -28.08
C GLN A 65 5.33 -5.05 -28.48
N VAL A 66 4.23 -5.28 -27.75
CA VAL A 66 2.96 -4.61 -28.02
C VAL A 66 3.11 -3.11 -27.78
N PRO A 67 2.72 -2.25 -28.74
CA PRO A 67 2.81 -0.79 -28.58
C PRO A 67 2.09 -0.30 -27.32
N VAL A 68 2.67 0.69 -26.63
CA VAL A 68 2.10 1.25 -25.38
C VAL A 68 0.63 1.68 -25.54
N ARG A 69 0.26 2.20 -26.73
CA ARG A 69 -1.13 2.61 -27.00
C ARG A 69 -2.10 1.44 -27.03
N GLU A 70 -1.68 0.29 -27.49
CA GLU A 70 -2.50 -0.92 -27.51
C GLU A 70 -2.63 -1.52 -26.10
N ARG A 71 -1.54 -1.53 -25.33
CA ARG A 71 -1.58 -1.88 -23.90
C ARG A 71 -2.52 -0.96 -23.13
N ALA A 72 -2.48 0.35 -23.40
CA ALA A 72 -3.39 1.32 -22.82
C ALA A 72 -4.87 1.07 -23.22
N ALA A 73 -5.13 0.56 -24.42
CA ALA A 73 -6.47 0.20 -24.82
C ALA A 73 -7.04 -0.99 -24.02
N CYS A 74 -6.20 -1.95 -23.61
CA CYS A 74 -6.61 -3.03 -22.68
C CYS A 74 -6.97 -2.46 -21.30
N VAL A 75 -6.12 -1.60 -20.74
CA VAL A 75 -6.39 -0.93 -19.46
C VAL A 75 -7.65 -0.07 -19.53
N ALA A 76 -7.90 0.62 -20.66
CA ALA A 76 -9.13 1.37 -20.88
C ALA A 76 -10.39 0.48 -20.92
N ARG A 77 -10.29 -0.76 -21.42
CA ARG A 77 -11.40 -1.73 -21.36
C ARG A 77 -11.64 -2.17 -19.93
N LEU A 78 -10.58 -2.48 -19.16
CA LEU A 78 -10.69 -2.80 -17.73
C LEU A 78 -11.40 -1.68 -16.96
N ARG A 79 -10.96 -0.42 -17.14
CA ARG A 79 -11.60 0.74 -16.50
C ARG A 79 -13.08 0.86 -16.86
N ARG A 80 -13.44 0.69 -18.15
CA ARG A 80 -14.84 0.74 -18.58
C ARG A 80 -15.68 -0.38 -18.00
N TYR A 81 -15.10 -1.57 -17.83
CA TYR A 81 -15.76 -2.68 -17.14
C TYR A 81 -16.05 -2.31 -15.69
N ILE A 82 -15.06 -1.82 -14.94
CA ILE A 82 -15.20 -1.37 -13.55
C ILE A 82 -16.31 -0.32 -13.42
N VAL A 83 -16.31 0.71 -14.27
CA VAL A 83 -17.33 1.77 -14.22
C VAL A 83 -18.73 1.26 -14.54
N ARG A 84 -18.86 0.31 -15.47
CA ARG A 84 -20.14 -0.30 -15.84
C ARG A 84 -20.70 -1.16 -14.71
N HIS A 85 -19.87 -1.92 -14.03
CA HIS A 85 -20.26 -2.86 -12.97
C HIS A 85 -20.05 -2.29 -11.55
N ARG A 86 -19.91 -0.97 -11.39
CA ARG A 86 -19.53 -0.31 -10.13
C ARG A 86 -20.45 -0.66 -8.96
N ASP A 87 -21.75 -0.77 -9.18
CA ASP A 87 -22.71 -1.01 -8.10
C ASP A 87 -22.60 -2.45 -7.58
N GLU A 88 -22.45 -3.42 -8.49
CA GLU A 88 -22.19 -4.82 -8.17
C GLU A 88 -20.84 -5.00 -7.45
N LEU A 89 -19.78 -4.42 -8.00
CA LEU A 89 -18.44 -4.47 -7.41
C LEU A 89 -18.39 -3.81 -6.02
N ALA A 90 -19.08 -2.68 -5.83
CA ALA A 90 -19.18 -2.03 -4.53
C ALA A 90 -19.89 -2.93 -3.51
N GLY A 91 -20.96 -3.61 -3.92
CA GLY A 91 -21.65 -4.60 -3.09
C GLY A 91 -20.76 -5.76 -2.68
N ILE A 92 -19.98 -6.32 -3.61
CA ILE A 92 -19.02 -7.41 -3.32
C ILE A 92 -17.94 -6.94 -2.34
N ILE A 93 -17.35 -5.76 -2.55
CA ILE A 93 -16.33 -5.20 -1.67
C ILE A 93 -16.88 -4.97 -0.27
N SER A 94 -18.06 -4.34 -0.16
CA SER A 94 -18.73 -4.08 1.12
C SER A 94 -19.03 -5.38 1.88
N ALA A 95 -19.54 -6.40 1.20
CA ALA A 95 -19.86 -7.70 1.81
C ALA A 95 -18.61 -8.41 2.36
N ASP A 96 -17.50 -8.42 1.62
CA ASP A 96 -16.27 -9.09 2.04
C ASP A 96 -15.55 -8.34 3.17
N THR A 97 -15.48 -7.00 3.09
CA THR A 97 -14.70 -6.19 4.01
C THR A 97 -15.49 -5.72 5.22
N GLY A 98 -16.78 -5.47 5.08
CA GLY A 98 -17.63 -4.83 6.09
C GLY A 98 -17.59 -3.30 6.04
N LYS A 99 -16.98 -2.68 5.02
CA LYS A 99 -16.99 -1.21 4.84
C LYS A 99 -18.32 -0.72 4.27
N PRO A 100 -18.70 0.55 4.53
CA PRO A 100 -19.87 1.16 3.91
C PRO A 100 -19.84 1.13 2.37
N LEU A 101 -21.00 1.02 1.73
CA LEU A 101 -21.09 1.02 0.26
C LEU A 101 -20.45 2.25 -0.39
N VAL A 102 -20.63 3.42 0.23
CA VAL A 102 -20.04 4.67 -0.26
C VAL A 102 -18.51 4.62 -0.23
N GLU A 103 -17.91 4.01 0.78
CA GLU A 103 -16.45 3.83 0.85
C GLU A 103 -15.96 2.81 -0.17
N ALA A 104 -16.67 1.70 -0.37
CA ALA A 104 -16.35 0.74 -1.42
C ALA A 104 -16.38 1.39 -2.81
N LEU A 105 -17.38 2.23 -3.07
CA LEU A 105 -17.49 2.95 -4.34
C LEU A 105 -16.42 4.05 -4.48
N ALA A 106 -16.26 4.91 -3.46
CA ALA A 106 -15.40 6.09 -3.54
C ALA A 106 -13.91 5.74 -3.37
N HIS A 107 -13.58 4.90 -2.38
CA HIS A 107 -12.19 4.66 -2.00
C HIS A 107 -11.54 3.48 -2.74
N ASP A 108 -12.31 2.46 -3.14
CA ASP A 108 -11.80 1.36 -3.96
C ASP A 108 -12.02 1.59 -5.46
N LEU A 109 -13.25 1.83 -5.91
CA LEU A 109 -13.56 1.80 -7.34
C LEU A 109 -13.29 3.13 -8.05
N LEU A 110 -13.72 4.28 -7.49
CA LEU A 110 -13.52 5.59 -8.11
C LEU A 110 -12.03 5.94 -8.20
N THR A 111 -11.29 5.73 -7.10
CA THR A 111 -9.84 5.95 -7.08
C THR A 111 -9.11 5.05 -8.06
N THR A 112 -9.52 3.77 -8.19
CA THR A 112 -9.01 2.85 -9.21
C THR A 112 -9.29 3.38 -10.62
N ALA A 113 -10.52 3.77 -10.92
CA ALA A 113 -10.89 4.25 -12.25
C ALA A 113 -10.12 5.54 -12.64
N GLU A 114 -9.94 6.47 -11.71
CA GLU A 114 -9.15 7.68 -11.95
C GLU A 114 -7.65 7.38 -12.10
N ALA A 115 -7.09 6.47 -11.32
CA ALA A 115 -5.70 6.05 -11.46
C ALA A 115 -5.47 5.39 -12.84
N LEU A 116 -6.32 4.46 -13.26
CA LEU A 116 -6.24 3.82 -14.58
C LEU A 116 -6.34 4.85 -15.71
N LYS A 117 -7.31 5.76 -15.65
CA LYS A 117 -7.50 6.82 -16.64
C LYS A 117 -6.28 7.74 -16.75
N PHE A 118 -5.66 8.08 -15.62
CA PHE A 118 -4.43 8.85 -15.59
C PHE A 118 -3.29 8.10 -16.26
N MET A 119 -3.06 6.82 -15.89
CA MET A 119 -2.00 5.97 -16.44
C MET A 119 -2.14 5.74 -17.94
N GLU A 120 -3.37 5.47 -18.45
CA GLU A 120 -3.66 5.35 -19.87
C GLU A 120 -3.14 6.53 -20.69
N ARG A 121 -3.34 7.75 -20.16
CA ARG A 121 -2.96 9.00 -20.81
C ARG A 121 -1.47 9.31 -20.69
N GLN A 122 -0.85 8.96 -19.57
CA GLN A 122 0.55 9.31 -19.29
C GLN A 122 1.56 8.30 -19.83
N ALA A 123 1.20 7.02 -19.90
CA ALA A 123 2.12 5.96 -20.27
C ALA A 123 2.85 6.20 -21.63
N PRO A 124 2.16 6.63 -22.71
CA PRO A 124 2.86 6.89 -23.98
C PRO A 124 3.91 7.99 -23.90
N ARG A 125 3.76 8.91 -22.94
CA ARG A 125 4.71 10.00 -22.72
C ARG A 125 5.86 9.59 -21.80
N VAL A 126 5.53 8.88 -20.71
CA VAL A 126 6.49 8.48 -19.67
C VAL A 126 7.43 7.39 -20.18
N LEU A 127 6.89 6.42 -20.90
CA LEU A 127 7.64 5.23 -21.36
C LEU A 127 8.39 5.44 -22.68
N ARG A 128 8.27 6.61 -23.32
CA ARG A 128 9.04 6.91 -24.52
C ARG A 128 10.52 7.09 -24.20
N PRO A 129 11.43 6.76 -25.14
CA PRO A 129 12.84 7.06 -24.99
C PRO A 129 13.07 8.56 -24.73
N ARG A 130 13.87 8.87 -23.71
CA ARG A 130 14.23 10.24 -23.35
C ARG A 130 15.63 10.57 -23.82
N ARG A 131 15.74 11.56 -24.71
CA ARG A 131 17.05 12.05 -25.15
C ARG A 131 17.78 12.73 -24.01
N GLU A 132 19.09 12.45 -23.92
CA GLU A 132 20.01 13.09 -23.00
C GLU A 132 20.94 14.04 -23.77
N ARG A 133 21.30 15.13 -23.10
CA ARG A 133 22.28 16.06 -23.66
C ARG A 133 23.67 15.46 -23.56
N THR A 134 24.42 15.48 -24.65
CA THR A 134 25.82 15.05 -24.65
C THR A 134 26.74 16.26 -24.44
N SER A 135 27.81 16.08 -23.66
CA SER A 135 28.87 17.09 -23.56
C SER A 135 29.68 17.17 -24.85
N LEU A 136 30.51 18.22 -24.99
CA LEU A 136 31.39 18.38 -26.16
C LEU A 136 32.36 17.20 -26.37
N LEU A 137 32.69 16.46 -25.30
CA LEU A 137 33.48 15.23 -25.39
C LEU A 137 32.80 14.09 -26.17
N PHE A 138 31.48 14.20 -26.37
CA PHE A 138 30.68 13.23 -27.14
C PHE A 138 30.02 13.88 -28.35
N LEU A 139 30.64 14.95 -28.86
CA LEU A 139 30.13 15.66 -30.03
C LEU A 139 29.89 14.72 -31.22
N GLY A 140 28.70 14.81 -31.83
CA GLY A 140 28.29 13.95 -32.94
C GLY A 140 27.69 12.61 -32.53
N LYS A 141 27.62 12.27 -31.21
CA LYS A 141 26.92 11.09 -30.71
C LYS A 141 25.52 11.45 -30.23
N GLY A 142 24.60 10.50 -30.36
CA GLY A 142 23.27 10.57 -29.77
C GLY A 142 23.22 9.77 -28.45
N ALA A 143 22.55 10.30 -27.42
CA ALA A 143 22.32 9.59 -26.18
C ALA A 143 20.85 9.62 -25.82
N TYR A 144 20.31 8.49 -25.36
CA TYR A 144 18.96 8.43 -24.82
C TYR A 144 18.82 7.30 -23.79
N VAL A 145 17.82 7.43 -22.94
CA VAL A 145 17.44 6.42 -21.96
C VAL A 145 16.11 5.81 -22.40
N GLU A 146 16.10 4.50 -22.55
CA GLU A 146 14.89 3.70 -22.76
C GLU A 146 14.40 3.15 -21.43
N ARG A 147 13.08 3.02 -21.27
CA ARG A 147 12.45 2.31 -20.17
C ARG A 147 12.06 0.91 -20.64
N LYS A 148 12.71 -0.10 -20.07
CA LYS A 148 12.46 -1.51 -20.43
C LYS A 148 11.73 -2.23 -19.30
N PRO A 149 10.68 -3.03 -19.59
CA PRO A 149 9.99 -3.82 -18.58
C PRO A 149 10.91 -4.88 -17.98
N TYR A 150 10.70 -5.21 -16.72
CA TYR A 150 11.49 -6.24 -16.01
C TYR A 150 11.24 -7.64 -16.56
N GLY A 151 9.97 -8.00 -16.80
CA GLY A 151 9.58 -9.35 -17.19
C GLY A 151 8.25 -9.78 -16.59
N CYS A 152 8.24 -10.86 -15.83
CA CYS A 152 7.09 -11.31 -15.04
C CYS A 152 7.11 -10.62 -13.68
N VAL A 153 6.09 -9.80 -13.39
CA VAL A 153 5.91 -9.10 -12.12
C VAL A 153 4.95 -9.87 -11.23
N LEU A 154 5.35 -10.16 -10.01
CA LEU A 154 4.46 -10.65 -8.96
C LEU A 154 3.88 -9.46 -8.19
N VAL A 155 2.55 -9.38 -8.14
CA VAL A 155 1.82 -8.40 -7.33
C VAL A 155 1.09 -9.13 -6.21
N ILE A 156 1.41 -8.80 -4.95
CA ILE A 156 0.73 -9.35 -3.76
C ILE A 156 0.01 -8.21 -3.07
N ALA A 157 -1.33 -8.32 -2.95
CA ALA A 157 -2.20 -7.27 -2.48
C ALA A 157 -2.89 -7.59 -1.13
N PRO A 158 -3.18 -6.56 -0.30
CA PRO A 158 -3.82 -6.71 1.00
C PRO A 158 -5.35 -6.74 0.90
N TRP A 159 -6.00 -6.84 2.05
CA TRP A 159 -7.45 -6.98 2.20
C TRP A 159 -8.21 -5.68 2.51
N ASN A 160 -7.53 -4.59 2.90
CA ASN A 160 -8.19 -3.38 3.40
C ASN A 160 -8.82 -2.50 2.29
N TYR A 161 -8.14 -2.35 1.16
CA TYR A 161 -8.66 -1.79 -0.09
C TYR A 161 -8.39 -2.81 -1.21
N PRO A 162 -9.08 -3.96 -1.15
CA PRO A 162 -8.66 -5.15 -1.89
C PRO A 162 -8.73 -4.99 -3.40
N PHE A 163 -9.65 -4.17 -3.90
CA PHE A 163 -9.80 -3.94 -5.33
C PHE A 163 -8.75 -2.93 -5.84
N ASN A 164 -8.62 -1.78 -5.19
CA ASN A 164 -7.69 -0.73 -5.60
C ASN A 164 -6.24 -1.20 -5.55
N LEU A 165 -5.82 -1.73 -4.38
CA LEU A 165 -4.43 -2.11 -4.13
C LEU A 165 -3.97 -3.37 -4.90
N ALA A 166 -4.90 -4.09 -5.53
CA ALA A 166 -4.60 -5.18 -6.45
C ALA A 166 -4.57 -4.69 -7.91
N VAL A 167 -5.61 -3.96 -8.32
CA VAL A 167 -5.82 -3.61 -9.74
C VAL A 167 -4.87 -2.52 -10.23
N VAL A 168 -4.62 -1.48 -9.42
CA VAL A 168 -3.78 -0.34 -9.85
C VAL A 168 -2.32 -0.77 -10.12
N PRO A 169 -1.61 -1.45 -9.21
CA PRO A 169 -0.24 -1.88 -9.49
C PRO A 169 -0.17 -2.93 -10.62
N ALA A 170 -1.12 -3.89 -10.68
CA ALA A 170 -1.16 -4.88 -11.75
C ALA A 170 -1.35 -4.22 -13.13
N ALA A 171 -2.31 -3.32 -13.26
CA ALA A 171 -2.56 -2.59 -14.51
C ALA A 171 -1.38 -1.69 -14.89
N THR A 172 -0.70 -1.07 -13.91
CA THR A 172 0.50 -0.24 -14.16
C THR A 172 1.66 -1.08 -14.68
N ALA A 173 1.90 -2.26 -14.08
CA ALA A 173 2.92 -3.20 -14.54
C ALA A 173 2.63 -3.71 -15.96
N LEU A 174 1.38 -4.06 -16.26
CA LEU A 174 0.94 -4.47 -17.61
C LEU A 174 1.15 -3.34 -18.63
N LEU A 175 0.78 -2.13 -18.27
CA LEU A 175 0.94 -0.94 -19.12
C LEU A 175 2.41 -0.63 -19.39
N ALA A 176 3.28 -0.86 -18.42
CA ALA A 176 4.74 -0.74 -18.57
C ALA A 176 5.33 -1.82 -19.49
N GLY A 177 4.58 -2.89 -19.81
CA GLY A 177 4.99 -3.95 -20.73
C GLY A 177 5.41 -5.25 -20.06
N ASN A 178 5.23 -5.36 -18.74
CA ASN A 178 5.42 -6.60 -18.01
C ASN A 178 4.21 -7.52 -18.15
N THR A 179 4.41 -8.80 -17.94
CA THR A 179 3.36 -9.73 -17.59
C THR A 179 3.18 -9.76 -16.08
N VAL A 180 2.02 -10.16 -15.58
CA VAL A 180 1.70 -10.10 -14.15
C VAL A 180 1.16 -11.43 -13.65
N VAL A 181 1.66 -11.86 -12.50
CA VAL A 181 1.00 -12.81 -11.61
C VAL A 181 0.48 -12.02 -10.41
N LEU A 182 -0.83 -12.02 -10.23
CA LEU A 182 -1.52 -11.27 -9.18
C LEU A 182 -2.02 -12.24 -8.10
N LYS A 183 -1.61 -12.02 -6.86
CA LYS A 183 -2.16 -12.69 -5.68
C LYS A 183 -2.95 -11.69 -4.84
N PRO A 184 -4.28 -11.60 -5.02
CA PRO A 184 -5.14 -10.86 -4.12
C PRO A 184 -5.17 -11.50 -2.73
N SER A 185 -5.80 -10.81 -1.75
CA SER A 185 -5.89 -11.34 -0.39
C SER A 185 -6.92 -12.47 -0.27
N GLU A 186 -6.55 -13.52 0.44
CA GLU A 186 -7.43 -14.62 0.85
C GLU A 186 -8.53 -14.20 1.83
N VAL A 187 -8.36 -13.07 2.47
CA VAL A 187 -9.34 -12.50 3.42
C VAL A 187 -10.58 -11.97 2.72
N THR A 188 -10.45 -11.62 1.42
CA THR A 188 -11.52 -11.05 0.59
C THR A 188 -11.71 -11.88 -0.70
N PRO A 189 -12.21 -13.13 -0.57
CA PRO A 189 -12.23 -14.07 -1.68
C PRO A 189 -13.21 -13.71 -2.80
N ALA A 190 -14.34 -13.08 -2.48
CA ALA A 190 -15.29 -12.65 -3.51
C ALA A 190 -14.74 -11.48 -4.33
N VAL A 191 -14.06 -10.54 -3.69
CA VAL A 191 -13.34 -9.45 -4.39
C VAL A 191 -12.24 -10.02 -5.28
N SER A 192 -11.50 -11.03 -4.80
CA SER A 192 -10.44 -11.67 -5.58
C SER A 192 -10.94 -12.28 -6.88
N ARG A 193 -12.11 -12.93 -6.87
CA ARG A 193 -12.79 -13.43 -8.08
C ARG A 193 -13.27 -12.32 -9.00
N ALA A 194 -13.87 -11.27 -8.43
CA ALA A 194 -14.31 -10.11 -9.21
C ALA A 194 -13.16 -9.40 -9.93
N ILE A 195 -11.97 -9.37 -9.32
CA ILE A 195 -10.75 -8.86 -9.95
C ILE A 195 -10.33 -9.75 -11.12
N GLU A 196 -10.30 -11.07 -10.94
CA GLU A 196 -9.96 -12.02 -12.00
C GLU A 196 -10.90 -11.87 -13.19
N GLU A 197 -12.21 -11.82 -12.94
CA GLU A 197 -13.23 -11.59 -13.97
C GLU A 197 -13.01 -10.25 -14.70
N ALA A 198 -12.78 -9.17 -13.97
CA ALA A 198 -12.55 -7.84 -14.55
C ALA A 198 -11.35 -7.84 -15.51
N PHE A 199 -10.26 -8.50 -15.17
CA PHE A 199 -9.12 -8.66 -16.05
C PHE A 199 -9.41 -9.57 -17.23
N GLY A 200 -10.15 -10.66 -17.04
CA GLY A 200 -10.60 -11.57 -18.10
C GLY A 200 -11.41 -10.83 -19.17
N MET A 201 -12.32 -9.95 -18.75
CA MET A 201 -13.18 -9.15 -19.65
C MET A 201 -12.45 -7.97 -20.32
N ALA A 202 -11.23 -7.63 -19.87
CA ALA A 202 -10.45 -6.53 -20.44
C ALA A 202 -9.73 -6.89 -21.74
N GLY A 203 -9.70 -8.17 -22.13
CA GLY A 203 -9.14 -8.63 -23.41
C GLY A 203 -7.61 -8.52 -23.45
N PHE A 204 -6.93 -8.81 -22.37
CA PHE A 204 -5.50 -9.07 -22.37
C PHE A 204 -5.23 -10.43 -23.05
N PRO A 205 -4.13 -10.59 -23.80
CA PRO A 205 -3.78 -11.88 -24.37
C PRO A 205 -3.59 -12.97 -23.30
N PRO A 206 -3.80 -14.25 -23.63
CA PRO A 206 -3.57 -15.35 -22.70
C PRO A 206 -2.17 -15.34 -22.09
N GLY A 207 -2.08 -15.56 -20.78
CA GLY A 207 -0.81 -15.58 -20.03
C GLY A 207 -0.27 -14.22 -19.61
N VAL A 208 -0.76 -13.11 -20.16
CA VAL A 208 -0.26 -11.76 -19.84
C VAL A 208 -0.60 -11.34 -18.42
N ILE A 209 -1.79 -11.65 -17.94
CA ILE A 209 -2.21 -11.52 -16.54
C ILE A 209 -2.76 -12.84 -16.05
N GLN A 210 -2.33 -13.27 -14.89
CA GLN A 210 -2.82 -14.48 -14.24
C GLN A 210 -3.06 -14.19 -12.76
N VAL A 211 -4.16 -14.68 -12.23
CA VAL A 211 -4.51 -14.54 -10.82
C VAL A 211 -4.31 -15.90 -10.13
N VAL A 212 -3.68 -15.87 -8.94
CA VAL A 212 -3.53 -17.04 -8.07
C VAL A 212 -4.27 -16.76 -6.76
N HIS A 213 -5.10 -17.71 -6.35
CA HIS A 213 -5.90 -17.63 -5.14
C HIS A 213 -5.31 -18.52 -4.05
N GLY A 214 -5.23 -18.02 -2.83
CA GLY A 214 -4.75 -18.80 -1.69
C GLY A 214 -4.11 -17.98 -0.59
N GLY A 215 -3.69 -18.65 0.46
CA GLY A 215 -3.09 -18.09 1.65
C GLY A 215 -1.60 -17.73 1.50
N PRO A 216 -0.92 -17.60 2.64
CA PRO A 216 0.51 -17.27 2.69
C PRO A 216 1.40 -18.27 1.93
N GLU A 217 1.02 -19.56 1.89
CA GLU A 217 1.75 -20.63 1.21
C GLU A 217 1.76 -20.43 -0.32
N VAL A 218 0.66 -19.98 -0.92
CA VAL A 218 0.60 -19.61 -2.34
C VAL A 218 1.45 -18.37 -2.61
N GLY A 219 1.41 -17.39 -1.69
CA GLY A 219 2.27 -16.21 -1.76
C GLY A 219 3.76 -16.56 -1.72
N GLN A 220 4.16 -17.46 -0.82
CA GLN A 220 5.54 -17.93 -0.71
C GLN A 220 5.97 -18.69 -1.97
N ALA A 221 5.14 -19.59 -2.47
CA ALA A 221 5.41 -20.32 -3.70
C ALA A 221 5.59 -19.39 -4.91
N ALA A 222 4.81 -18.29 -4.97
CA ALA A 222 4.96 -17.30 -6.03
C ALA A 222 6.28 -16.51 -5.93
N VAL A 223 6.75 -16.20 -4.72
CA VAL A 223 8.08 -15.61 -4.51
C VAL A 223 9.18 -16.60 -4.87
N ASP A 224 9.05 -17.88 -4.46
CA ASP A 224 10.05 -18.93 -4.73
C ASP A 224 10.14 -19.28 -6.22
N ALA A 225 9.07 -19.03 -7.00
CA ALA A 225 9.07 -19.20 -8.46
C ALA A 225 9.91 -18.13 -9.21
N ARG A 226 10.60 -17.25 -8.49
CA ARG A 226 11.57 -16.26 -8.98
C ARG A 226 10.99 -15.31 -10.02
N PRO A 227 9.97 -14.50 -9.69
CA PRO A 227 9.51 -13.43 -10.56
C PRO A 227 10.64 -12.43 -10.84
N ASP A 228 10.54 -11.67 -11.93
CA ASP A 228 11.57 -10.70 -12.31
C ASP A 228 11.45 -9.37 -11.55
N PHE A 229 10.31 -9.15 -10.87
CA PHE A 229 10.04 -8.03 -9.96
C PHE A 229 8.92 -8.40 -8.98
N ILE A 230 8.98 -7.92 -7.74
CA ILE A 230 7.91 -8.10 -6.75
C ILE A 230 7.38 -6.75 -6.29
N PHE A 231 6.07 -6.56 -6.44
CA PHE A 231 5.31 -5.49 -5.80
C PHE A 231 4.51 -6.09 -4.65
N PHE A 232 4.71 -5.58 -3.45
CA PHE A 232 4.01 -6.05 -2.27
C PHE A 232 3.40 -4.88 -1.50
N THR A 233 2.12 -5.00 -1.15
CA THR A 233 1.45 -4.13 -0.18
C THR A 233 0.92 -4.97 0.97
N GLY A 234 1.26 -4.60 2.21
CA GLY A 234 0.83 -5.33 3.40
C GLY A 234 1.61 -4.98 4.66
N SER A 235 1.61 -5.89 5.65
CA SER A 235 2.29 -5.63 6.93
C SER A 235 3.82 -5.56 6.79
N THR A 236 4.47 -4.73 7.61
CA THR A 236 5.94 -4.62 7.68
C THR A 236 6.60 -5.97 7.95
N ALA A 237 6.01 -6.80 8.80
CA ALA A 237 6.55 -8.12 9.12
C ALA A 237 6.59 -9.06 7.88
N THR A 238 5.53 -9.06 7.07
CA THR A 238 5.47 -9.84 5.82
C THR A 238 6.38 -9.24 4.76
N GLY A 239 6.39 -7.91 4.61
CA GLY A 239 7.28 -7.21 3.67
C GLY A 239 8.75 -7.53 3.92
N ARG A 240 9.16 -7.59 5.18
CA ARG A 240 10.53 -7.97 5.57
C ARG A 240 10.88 -9.41 5.15
N LYS A 241 9.95 -10.36 5.29
CA LYS A 241 10.14 -11.75 4.82
C LYS A 241 10.30 -11.80 3.30
N ILE A 242 9.43 -11.10 2.57
CA ILE A 242 9.48 -11.02 1.10
C ILE A 242 10.79 -10.38 0.65
N ALA A 243 11.20 -9.26 1.26
CA ALA A 243 12.46 -8.60 0.95
C ALA A 243 13.68 -9.53 1.13
N THR A 244 13.69 -10.28 2.24
CA THR A 244 14.77 -11.25 2.53
C THR A 244 14.82 -12.36 1.48
N ALA A 245 13.68 -12.93 1.11
CA ALA A 245 13.60 -13.96 0.08
C ALA A 245 14.02 -13.42 -1.30
N ALA A 246 13.52 -12.22 -1.67
CA ALA A 246 13.87 -11.56 -2.92
C ALA A 246 15.36 -11.21 -3.03
N ALA A 247 15.98 -10.76 -1.93
CA ALA A 247 17.41 -10.45 -1.88
C ALA A 247 18.27 -11.68 -2.18
N GLY A 248 17.90 -12.87 -1.67
CA GLY A 248 18.58 -14.13 -1.99
C GLY A 248 18.52 -14.51 -3.48
N GLN A 249 17.58 -13.94 -4.22
CA GLN A 249 17.37 -14.18 -5.65
C GLN A 249 17.81 -12.98 -6.53
N LEU A 250 18.26 -11.88 -5.92
CA LEU A 250 18.52 -10.58 -6.56
C LEU A 250 17.29 -10.03 -7.32
N THR A 251 16.09 -10.39 -6.87
CA THR A 251 14.84 -9.88 -7.44
C THR A 251 14.55 -8.48 -6.88
N PRO A 252 14.43 -7.44 -7.70
CA PRO A 252 14.07 -6.11 -7.23
C PRO A 252 12.64 -6.08 -6.68
N THR A 253 12.43 -5.24 -5.64
CA THR A 253 11.14 -5.13 -4.96
C THR A 253 10.70 -3.68 -4.82
N LEU A 254 9.38 -3.46 -4.81
CA LEU A 254 8.73 -2.27 -4.30
C LEU A 254 7.81 -2.71 -3.16
N LEU A 255 7.99 -2.12 -1.99
CA LEU A 255 7.27 -2.49 -0.78
C LEU A 255 6.48 -1.30 -0.24
N GLU A 256 5.17 -1.48 -0.14
CA GLU A 256 4.23 -0.56 0.49
C GLU A 256 3.74 -1.19 1.78
N LEU A 257 4.19 -0.67 2.91
CA LEU A 257 4.00 -1.32 4.21
C LEU A 257 3.13 -0.46 5.14
N GLY A 258 3.09 -0.82 6.42
CA GLY A 258 2.29 -0.12 7.41
C GLY A 258 2.67 1.35 7.62
N GLY A 259 1.79 2.11 8.23
CA GLY A 259 1.97 3.50 8.62
C GLY A 259 1.66 3.74 10.09
N LYS A 260 1.98 4.93 10.57
CA LYS A 260 1.58 5.49 11.87
C LYS A 260 1.50 7.01 11.73
N ASP A 261 0.59 7.44 10.87
CA ASP A 261 0.60 8.76 10.32
C ASP A 261 0.26 9.86 11.34
N PRO A 262 1.12 10.87 11.51
CA PRO A 262 0.87 11.98 12.40
C PRO A 262 0.04 13.08 11.73
N MET A 263 -0.84 13.71 12.52
CA MET A 263 -1.51 14.95 12.22
C MET A 263 -1.05 16.02 13.21
N ILE A 264 -0.53 17.15 12.73
CA ILE A 264 -0.11 18.29 13.55
C ILE A 264 -1.10 19.43 13.38
N VAL A 265 -1.71 19.91 14.47
CA VAL A 265 -2.68 21.00 14.49
C VAL A 265 -2.11 22.20 15.25
N LEU A 266 -1.86 23.32 14.54
CA LEU A 266 -1.28 24.53 15.08
C LEU A 266 -2.36 25.47 15.65
N PRO A 267 -2.01 26.50 16.46
CA PRO A 267 -2.96 27.42 17.10
C PRO A 267 -3.84 28.18 16.13
N ASP A 268 -3.29 28.50 14.95
CA ASP A 268 -3.96 29.26 13.87
C ASP A 268 -4.75 28.41 12.89
N ALA A 269 -4.85 27.10 13.13
CA ALA A 269 -5.61 26.18 12.28
C ALA A 269 -7.12 26.43 12.34
N ASP A 270 -7.81 26.15 11.24
CA ASP A 270 -9.27 25.97 11.24
C ASP A 270 -9.64 24.72 12.05
N VAL A 271 -9.80 24.89 13.36
CA VAL A 271 -10.05 23.80 14.31
C VAL A 271 -11.31 22.99 13.97
N PRO A 272 -12.46 23.58 13.61
CA PRO A 272 -13.63 22.80 13.19
C PRO A 272 -13.36 21.88 12.00
N ARG A 273 -12.68 22.39 10.99
CA ARG A 273 -12.30 21.60 9.80
C ARG A 273 -11.25 20.55 10.11
N ALA A 274 -10.24 20.89 10.92
CA ALA A 274 -9.21 19.97 11.35
C ALA A 274 -9.78 18.79 12.16
N ALA A 275 -10.71 19.05 13.09
CA ALA A 275 -11.36 18.01 13.89
C ALA A 275 -12.21 17.06 13.01
N ARG A 276 -12.99 17.61 12.05
CA ARG A 276 -13.74 16.79 11.10
C ARG A 276 -12.81 15.91 10.25
N ALA A 277 -11.71 16.46 9.77
CA ALA A 277 -10.71 15.73 9.00
C ALA A 277 -10.01 14.66 9.84
N ALA A 278 -9.73 14.94 11.12
CA ALA A 278 -9.17 13.97 12.06
C ALA A 278 -10.12 12.78 12.27
N VAL A 279 -11.40 13.05 12.48
CA VAL A 279 -12.43 12.01 12.63
C VAL A 279 -12.50 11.16 11.37
N TRP A 280 -12.64 11.78 10.20
CA TRP A 280 -12.67 11.03 8.95
C TRP A 280 -11.36 10.27 8.68
N GLY A 281 -10.21 10.92 8.89
CA GLY A 281 -8.88 10.32 8.67
C GLY A 281 -8.56 9.14 9.57
N ALA A 282 -9.13 9.13 10.79
CA ALA A 282 -8.95 8.02 11.75
C ALA A 282 -9.99 6.91 11.60
N LEU A 283 -11.17 7.21 11.03
CA LEU A 283 -12.29 6.26 10.99
C LEU A 283 -12.61 5.71 9.60
N ALA A 284 -12.05 6.27 8.53
CA ALA A 284 -12.24 5.76 7.17
C ALA A 284 -11.86 4.27 7.09
N ASN A 285 -12.73 3.45 6.50
CA ASN A 285 -12.63 1.99 6.49
C ASN A 285 -12.50 1.37 7.91
N CYS A 286 -13.22 1.93 8.88
CA CYS A 286 -13.10 1.57 10.30
C CYS A 286 -11.66 1.69 10.84
N GLY A 287 -10.89 2.68 10.35
CA GLY A 287 -9.47 2.90 10.68
C GLY A 287 -8.49 1.92 10.02
N GLN A 288 -8.95 1.04 9.13
CA GLN A 288 -8.11 0.04 8.46
C GLN A 288 -7.45 0.61 7.21
N THR A 289 -6.73 1.73 7.39
CA THR A 289 -6.11 2.53 6.33
C THR A 289 -4.65 2.77 6.68
N CYS A 290 -3.72 2.33 5.81
CA CYS A 290 -2.27 2.45 6.05
C CYS A 290 -1.78 3.90 6.23
N ILE A 291 -2.49 4.87 5.61
CA ILE A 291 -2.29 6.32 5.74
C ILE A 291 -3.38 6.97 6.60
N GLY A 292 -4.07 6.18 7.43
CA GLY A 292 -5.02 6.68 8.43
C GLY A 292 -4.34 7.57 9.45
N ILE A 293 -5.07 8.58 9.95
CA ILE A 293 -4.54 9.45 11.01
C ILE A 293 -4.60 8.68 12.33
N GLU A 294 -3.45 8.18 12.76
CA GLU A 294 -3.34 7.36 13.97
C GLU A 294 -2.74 8.10 15.17
N ARG A 295 -2.05 9.25 14.95
CA ARG A 295 -1.43 10.07 15.99
C ARG A 295 -1.77 11.53 15.75
N ILE A 296 -2.46 12.17 16.69
CA ILE A 296 -2.86 13.56 16.56
C ILE A 296 -2.13 14.41 17.61
N TYR A 297 -1.31 15.32 17.13
CA TYR A 297 -0.57 16.29 17.94
C TYR A 297 -1.24 17.66 17.81
N VAL A 298 -1.74 18.19 18.92
CA VAL A 298 -2.49 19.46 18.94
C VAL A 298 -1.78 20.46 19.86
N HIS A 299 -1.61 21.68 19.38
CA HIS A 299 -1.03 22.73 20.22
C HIS A 299 -1.92 22.99 21.46
N GLU A 300 -1.31 23.13 22.65
CA GLU A 300 -2.05 23.25 23.91
C GLU A 300 -3.09 24.38 23.89
N ASP A 301 -2.85 25.51 23.22
CA ASP A 301 -3.77 26.65 23.14
C ASP A 301 -5.12 26.30 22.47
N VAL A 302 -5.19 25.25 21.69
CA VAL A 302 -6.40 24.84 20.94
C VAL A 302 -6.83 23.42 21.23
N LYS A 303 -6.11 22.69 22.10
CA LYS A 303 -6.35 21.26 22.37
C LYS A 303 -7.76 20.98 22.85
N ASP A 304 -8.22 21.69 23.87
CA ASP A 304 -9.56 21.43 24.44
C ASP A 304 -10.66 21.71 23.42
N ARG A 305 -10.56 22.84 22.72
CA ARG A 305 -11.51 23.18 21.64
C ARG A 305 -11.49 22.15 20.50
N PHE A 306 -10.33 21.60 20.19
CA PHE A 306 -10.18 20.55 19.18
C PHE A 306 -10.86 19.25 19.64
N ILE A 307 -10.62 18.84 20.89
CA ILE A 307 -11.22 17.63 21.50
C ILE A 307 -12.74 17.76 21.53
N ASP A 308 -13.28 18.88 22.01
CA ASP A 308 -14.73 19.13 22.03
C ASP A 308 -15.34 19.02 20.64
N ARG A 309 -14.64 19.53 19.63
CA ARG A 309 -15.11 19.44 18.25
C ARG A 309 -15.02 18.01 17.71
N VAL A 310 -13.99 17.24 18.01
CA VAL A 310 -13.91 15.81 17.67
C VAL A 310 -15.08 15.04 18.25
N LEU A 311 -15.37 15.22 19.55
CA LEU A 311 -16.50 14.57 20.21
C LEU A 311 -17.85 15.00 19.61
N HIS A 312 -17.98 16.27 19.19
CA HIS A 312 -19.16 16.74 18.49
C HIS A 312 -19.37 16.04 17.15
N GLU A 313 -18.33 15.96 16.31
CA GLU A 313 -18.40 15.29 14.99
C GLU A 313 -18.77 13.80 15.15
N LEU A 314 -18.22 13.11 16.15
CA LEU A 314 -18.52 11.68 16.40
C LEU A 314 -19.98 11.40 16.73
N ARG A 315 -20.69 12.35 17.40
CA ARG A 315 -22.10 12.15 17.78
C ARG A 315 -23.04 12.06 16.58
N SER A 316 -22.66 12.61 15.45
CA SER A 316 -23.47 12.62 14.21
C SER A 316 -23.27 11.36 13.37
N LEU A 317 -22.26 10.53 13.68
CA LEU A 317 -21.92 9.36 12.86
C LEU A 317 -22.84 8.18 13.14
N ARG A 318 -23.27 7.52 12.08
CA ARG A 318 -23.96 6.24 12.11
C ARG A 318 -22.94 5.12 12.00
N THR A 319 -22.81 4.34 13.06
CA THR A 319 -21.81 3.26 13.13
C THR A 319 -22.48 1.89 13.16
N ALA A 320 -21.77 0.88 12.65
CA ALA A 320 -22.23 -0.52 12.73
C ALA A 320 -22.22 -1.08 14.18
N TRP A 321 -21.60 -0.34 15.11
CA TRP A 321 -21.65 -0.65 16.54
C TRP A 321 -22.86 0.02 17.19
N SER A 322 -23.60 -0.75 18.01
CA SER A 322 -24.67 -0.24 18.88
C SER A 322 -24.33 -0.57 20.33
N PRO A 323 -24.49 0.37 21.26
CA PRO A 323 -24.34 0.02 22.67
C PRO A 323 -25.31 -1.11 23.03
N ALA A 324 -24.82 -2.15 23.68
CA ALA A 324 -25.71 -3.16 24.29
C ALA A 324 -26.60 -2.44 25.29
N GLU A 325 -27.92 -2.58 25.16
CA GLU A 325 -28.83 -2.12 26.23
C GLU A 325 -28.46 -2.81 27.55
N PRO A 326 -28.36 -2.09 28.68
CA PRO A 326 -28.03 -2.69 29.96
C PRO A 326 -29.09 -3.73 30.30
N GLY A 327 -28.78 -5.03 30.22
CA GLY A 327 -29.65 -6.15 30.58
C GLY A 327 -30.41 -6.84 29.47
N GLY A 328 -30.15 -6.50 28.16
CA GLY A 328 -30.74 -7.23 27.03
C GLY A 328 -29.90 -8.46 26.63
N PRO A 329 -30.53 -9.60 26.23
CA PRO A 329 -29.79 -10.72 25.65
C PRO A 329 -29.09 -10.26 24.36
N ALA A 330 -27.90 -10.83 24.07
CA ALA A 330 -27.16 -10.58 22.83
C ALA A 330 -28.11 -10.67 21.63
N ALA A 331 -28.15 -9.59 20.83
CA ALA A 331 -29.09 -9.43 19.74
C ALA A 331 -29.07 -10.65 18.80
N PRO A 332 -30.16 -11.40 18.63
CA PRO A 332 -30.31 -12.32 17.53
C PRO A 332 -30.44 -11.52 16.24
N GLY A 333 -29.92 -12.07 15.15
CA GLY A 333 -30.05 -11.44 13.83
C GLY A 333 -31.48 -10.94 13.60
N HIS A 334 -31.59 -9.70 13.10
CA HIS A 334 -32.87 -9.04 12.88
C HIS A 334 -33.79 -9.88 11.98
N GLU A 335 -34.71 -10.64 12.57
CA GLU A 335 -35.95 -11.03 11.92
C GLU A 335 -36.93 -9.86 12.05
N ARG A 336 -37.08 -9.09 10.99
CA ARG A 336 -38.18 -8.13 10.86
C ARG A 336 -39.39 -8.85 10.29
N GLY A 337 -40.33 -9.19 11.16
CA GLY A 337 -41.71 -9.37 10.78
C GLY A 337 -42.30 -8.04 10.30
N GLY A 338 -42.33 -7.79 8.99
CA GLY A 338 -42.98 -6.65 8.37
C GLY A 338 -44.15 -7.13 7.50
N ARG A 339 -45.37 -6.65 7.79
CA ARG A 339 -46.60 -6.85 7.01
C ARG A 339 -46.39 -6.47 5.53
N PRO A 340 -46.99 -7.18 4.58
CA PRO A 340 -46.89 -6.85 3.16
C PRO A 340 -47.81 -5.66 2.83
N ALA A 341 -47.23 -4.55 2.36
CA ALA A 341 -47.94 -3.52 1.61
C ALA A 341 -47.83 -3.86 0.12
N GLY A 342 -48.99 -4.10 -0.52
CA GLY A 342 -49.06 -4.40 -1.93
C GLY A 342 -48.60 -3.23 -2.81
N GLY A 343 -47.74 -3.50 -3.79
CA GLY A 343 -47.28 -2.55 -4.80
C GLY A 343 -46.74 -3.29 -6.03
N ARG A 344 -47.46 -3.17 -7.11
CA ARG A 344 -47.34 -3.59 -8.50
C ARG A 344 -45.98 -4.10 -9.00
N ALA A 345 -46.04 -5.28 -9.64
CA ALA A 345 -45.00 -5.87 -10.47
C ALA A 345 -44.57 -4.93 -11.61
N GLY A 346 -43.30 -4.53 -11.63
CA GLY A 346 -42.61 -3.95 -12.77
C GLY A 346 -41.77 -5.02 -13.45
N ALA A 347 -41.89 -5.12 -14.77
CA ALA A 347 -41.36 -6.15 -15.65
C ALA A 347 -39.84 -6.34 -15.50
N GLY A 348 -39.42 -7.62 -15.48
CA GLY A 348 -38.04 -8.06 -15.33
C GLY A 348 -37.13 -7.61 -16.48
N ALA A 349 -35.95 -7.17 -16.11
CA ALA A 349 -34.79 -7.12 -16.99
C ALA A 349 -34.18 -8.53 -17.11
N PRO A 350 -33.67 -8.93 -18.28
CA PRO A 350 -33.16 -10.28 -18.48
C PRO A 350 -31.88 -10.53 -17.69
N ALA A 351 -31.85 -11.66 -16.99
CA ALA A 351 -30.67 -12.18 -16.33
C ALA A 351 -29.56 -12.44 -17.36
N GLY A 352 -28.35 -11.92 -17.11
CA GLY A 352 -27.16 -12.27 -17.88
C GLY A 352 -26.80 -13.76 -17.68
N PRO A 353 -26.03 -14.38 -18.60
CA PRO A 353 -25.89 -15.82 -18.70
C PRO A 353 -24.98 -16.50 -17.67
N HIS A 354 -24.62 -15.90 -16.59
CA HIS A 354 -23.86 -16.56 -15.50
C HIS A 354 -24.40 -16.12 -14.14
N GLY A 355 -25.41 -16.91 -13.67
CA GLY A 355 -25.94 -16.73 -12.33
C GLY A 355 -24.90 -17.04 -11.24
N VAL A 356 -24.23 -16.02 -10.72
CA VAL A 356 -23.53 -16.11 -9.46
C VAL A 356 -24.59 -15.98 -8.37
N ALA A 357 -24.92 -17.10 -7.71
CA ALA A 357 -25.77 -17.09 -6.52
C ALA A 357 -25.00 -16.34 -5.41
N THR A 358 -25.31 -15.06 -5.23
CA THR A 358 -24.88 -14.28 -4.07
C THR A 358 -25.60 -14.83 -2.85
N GLY A 359 -24.90 -15.65 -2.04
CA GLY A 359 -25.29 -15.90 -0.66
C GLY A 359 -25.33 -14.54 0.03
N ALA A 360 -26.54 -14.01 0.21
CA ALA A 360 -26.78 -12.69 0.78
C ALA A 360 -26.23 -12.60 2.20
N ALA A 361 -25.00 -12.08 2.36
CA ALA A 361 -24.65 -11.37 3.58
C ALA A 361 -25.62 -10.16 3.61
N ALA A 362 -26.37 -9.99 4.71
CA ALA A 362 -27.28 -8.87 4.85
C ALA A 362 -26.51 -7.59 4.51
N ALA A 363 -26.94 -6.88 3.46
CA ALA A 363 -26.30 -5.65 3.03
C ALA A 363 -26.25 -4.69 4.24
N LEU A 364 -25.07 -4.12 4.51
CA LEU A 364 -24.95 -3.07 5.51
C LEU A 364 -25.92 -1.94 5.15
N ASP A 365 -26.46 -1.28 6.17
CA ASP A 365 -27.27 -0.08 5.99
C ASP A 365 -26.50 0.88 5.04
N PRO A 366 -27.07 1.30 3.91
CA PRO A 366 -26.39 2.16 2.94
C PRO A 366 -25.99 3.52 3.51
N ASP A 367 -26.61 3.94 4.61
CA ASP A 367 -26.35 5.22 5.27
C ASP A 367 -25.36 5.10 6.44
N LEU A 368 -24.65 3.98 6.61
CA LEU A 368 -23.58 3.87 7.61
C LEU A 368 -22.37 4.74 7.24
N ASP A 369 -21.83 5.44 8.24
CA ASP A 369 -20.57 6.19 8.13
C ASP A 369 -19.37 5.33 8.51
N VAL A 370 -19.48 4.50 9.55
CA VAL A 370 -18.40 3.61 10.01
C VAL A 370 -18.88 2.17 10.00
N GLY A 371 -18.23 1.34 9.21
CA GLY A 371 -18.57 -0.08 9.04
C GLY A 371 -17.99 -1.00 10.11
N LEU A 372 -17.73 -2.23 9.70
CA LEU A 372 -17.17 -3.29 10.54
C LEU A 372 -15.65 -3.42 10.32
N MET A 373 -14.96 -3.93 11.34
CA MET A 373 -13.62 -4.47 11.15
C MET A 373 -13.67 -5.68 10.21
N THR A 374 -12.68 -5.82 9.32
CA THR A 374 -12.66 -6.94 8.36
C THR A 374 -12.37 -8.28 9.04
N THR A 375 -11.50 -8.29 10.05
CA THR A 375 -11.11 -9.53 10.76
C THR A 375 -11.23 -9.39 12.28
N ARG A 376 -11.52 -10.50 12.96
CA ARG A 376 -11.54 -10.54 14.43
C ARG A 376 -10.15 -10.31 15.03
N ARG A 377 -9.10 -10.81 14.38
CA ARG A 377 -7.73 -10.59 14.84
C ARG A 377 -7.40 -9.11 14.97
N GLN A 378 -7.89 -8.29 14.04
CA GLN A 378 -7.64 -6.86 14.08
C GLN A 378 -8.38 -6.19 15.24
N VAL A 379 -9.54 -6.71 15.62
CA VAL A 379 -10.28 -6.26 16.83
C VAL A 379 -9.44 -6.50 18.09
N GLU A 380 -8.75 -7.65 18.20
CA GLU A 380 -7.90 -7.94 19.35
C GLU A 380 -6.69 -6.99 19.44
N ILE A 381 -6.08 -6.62 18.29
CA ILE A 381 -4.99 -5.64 18.26
C ILE A 381 -5.48 -4.28 18.77
N VAL A 382 -6.66 -3.83 18.31
CA VAL A 382 -7.25 -2.58 18.79
C VAL A 382 -7.46 -2.61 20.29
N ARG A 383 -8.02 -3.71 20.82
CA ARG A 383 -8.22 -3.89 22.26
C ARG A 383 -6.90 -3.77 23.03
N GLU A 384 -5.88 -4.52 22.61
CA GLU A 384 -4.57 -4.53 23.26
C GLU A 384 -3.94 -3.12 23.29
N HIS A 385 -4.02 -2.38 22.18
CA HIS A 385 -3.46 -1.03 22.11
C HIS A 385 -4.21 -0.02 23.00
N VAL A 386 -5.53 -0.15 23.10
CA VAL A 386 -6.35 0.70 23.98
C VAL A 386 -6.06 0.40 25.44
N GLU A 387 -5.99 -0.87 25.83
CA GLU A 387 -5.68 -1.32 27.20
C GLU A 387 -4.27 -0.84 27.63
N ASP A 388 -3.25 -0.96 26.76
CA ASP A 388 -1.90 -0.45 27.02
C ASP A 388 -1.90 1.08 27.23
N ALA A 389 -2.61 1.83 26.38
CA ALA A 389 -2.69 3.28 26.53
C ALA A 389 -3.35 3.71 27.85
N LEU A 390 -4.43 3.05 28.24
CA LEU A 390 -5.11 3.31 29.52
C LEU A 390 -4.24 2.94 30.72
N ALA A 391 -3.51 1.82 30.66
CA ALA A 391 -2.58 1.40 31.71
C ALA A 391 -1.42 2.40 31.87
N ARG A 392 -1.06 3.15 30.82
CA ARG A 392 -0.06 4.21 30.83
C ARG A 392 -0.61 5.61 31.18
N GLY A 393 -1.88 5.70 31.57
CA GLY A 393 -2.49 6.93 32.05
C GLY A 393 -3.24 7.76 31.01
N ALA A 394 -3.43 7.27 29.79
CA ALA A 394 -4.30 7.91 28.83
C ALA A 394 -5.74 7.97 29.34
N ARG A 395 -6.49 9.03 28.98
CA ARG A 395 -7.89 9.18 29.36
C ARG A 395 -8.80 8.81 28.19
N LEU A 396 -9.76 7.94 28.44
CA LEU A 396 -10.80 7.58 27.47
C LEU A 396 -11.96 8.60 27.55
N LEU A 397 -12.33 9.18 26.42
CA LEU A 397 -13.42 10.17 26.33
C LEU A 397 -14.71 9.63 25.70
N THR A 398 -14.65 8.47 25.06
CA THR A 398 -15.83 7.76 24.56
C THR A 398 -16.28 6.70 25.58
N PRO A 399 -17.53 6.18 25.51
CA PRO A 399 -17.93 5.08 26.38
C PRO A 399 -16.97 3.89 26.30
N VAL A 400 -16.80 3.17 27.42
CA VAL A 400 -15.95 1.97 27.46
C VAL A 400 -16.37 1.04 26.31
N PRO A 401 -15.44 0.67 25.40
CA PRO A 401 -15.83 -0.06 24.22
C PRO A 401 -16.28 -1.49 24.57
N GLY A 402 -17.55 -1.78 24.30
CA GLY A 402 -18.03 -3.16 24.19
C GLY A 402 -17.65 -3.69 22.82
N PHE A 403 -16.59 -4.50 22.72
CA PHE A 403 -16.23 -5.16 21.47
C PHE A 403 -17.22 -6.28 21.18
N SER A 404 -18.02 -6.17 20.11
CA SER A 404 -18.99 -7.20 19.70
C SER A 404 -18.66 -7.76 18.35
N GLY A 405 -18.05 -8.94 18.31
CA GLY A 405 -17.66 -9.60 17.08
C GLY A 405 -16.67 -8.78 16.27
N ARG A 406 -17.11 -8.20 15.14
CA ARG A 406 -16.34 -7.32 14.27
C ARG A 406 -16.72 -5.83 14.41
N ALA A 407 -17.72 -5.52 15.24
CA ALA A 407 -18.15 -4.15 15.49
C ALA A 407 -17.30 -3.53 16.60
N VAL A 408 -16.59 -2.46 16.29
CA VAL A 408 -15.75 -1.68 17.22
C VAL A 408 -16.23 -0.24 17.18
N PRO A 409 -16.57 0.36 18.35
CA PRO A 409 -16.97 1.77 18.38
C PRO A 409 -15.79 2.69 18.08
N PRO A 410 -16.01 3.93 17.62
CA PRO A 410 -14.99 4.96 17.63
C PRO A 410 -14.46 5.19 19.05
N ILE A 411 -13.14 5.18 19.20
CA ILE A 411 -12.45 5.30 20.50
C ILE A 411 -11.63 6.58 20.49
N VAL A 412 -11.82 7.46 21.48
CA VAL A 412 -11.03 8.68 21.65
C VAL A 412 -10.19 8.59 22.92
N LEU A 413 -8.89 8.62 22.74
CA LEU A 413 -7.88 8.64 23.80
C LEU A 413 -7.19 10.01 23.81
N VAL A 414 -7.02 10.60 24.99
CA VAL A 414 -6.31 11.88 25.15
C VAL A 414 -5.21 11.76 26.19
N ASP A 415 -4.27 12.68 26.14
CA ASP A 415 -3.07 12.71 26.98
C ASP A 415 -2.26 11.40 26.90
N VAL A 416 -2.19 10.87 25.67
CA VAL A 416 -1.58 9.57 25.40
C VAL A 416 -0.06 9.67 25.52
N ASP A 417 0.53 8.73 26.27
CA ASP A 417 1.98 8.59 26.36
C ASP A 417 2.59 8.28 24.99
N GLN A 418 3.73 8.92 24.64
CA GLN A 418 4.40 8.71 23.35
C GLN A 418 4.87 7.26 23.16
N ASP A 419 5.20 6.57 24.26
CA ASP A 419 5.69 5.18 24.24
C ASP A 419 4.57 4.15 24.30
N ALA A 420 3.29 4.58 24.33
CA ALA A 420 2.14 3.69 24.27
C ALA A 420 2.08 2.98 22.90
N LYS A 421 1.62 1.72 22.89
CA LYS A 421 1.49 0.96 21.63
C LYS A 421 0.68 1.71 20.58
N VAL A 422 -0.41 2.35 20.99
CA VAL A 422 -1.28 3.17 20.13
C VAL A 422 -0.56 4.36 19.49
N MET A 423 0.63 4.74 19.96
CA MET A 423 1.46 5.80 19.37
C MET A 423 2.66 5.27 18.58
N GLN A 424 3.10 4.04 18.83
CA GLN A 424 4.31 3.45 18.25
C GLN A 424 4.03 2.34 17.25
N GLU A 425 2.93 1.58 17.42
CA GLU A 425 2.57 0.46 16.56
C GLU A 425 1.33 0.80 15.73
N GLU A 426 1.24 0.28 14.51
CA GLU A 426 0.08 0.44 13.65
C GLU A 426 -1.15 -0.21 14.30
N THR A 427 -2.16 0.60 14.66
CA THR A 427 -3.39 0.12 15.31
C THR A 427 -4.37 -0.44 14.30
N PHE A 428 -4.48 0.20 13.13
CA PHE A 428 -5.34 -0.24 12.02
C PHE A 428 -6.79 -0.47 12.43
N GLY A 429 -7.33 0.47 13.21
CA GLY A 429 -8.68 0.42 13.79
C GLY A 429 -9.19 1.81 14.17
N PRO A 430 -10.47 1.92 14.61
CA PRO A 430 -11.16 3.20 14.78
C PRO A 430 -10.75 3.93 16.07
N VAL A 431 -9.48 4.27 16.21
CA VAL A 431 -8.90 4.93 17.39
C VAL A 431 -8.34 6.30 17.03
N ILE A 432 -8.77 7.31 17.78
CA ILE A 432 -8.31 8.70 17.70
C ILE A 432 -7.44 8.96 18.94
N ALA A 433 -6.12 8.96 18.77
CA ALA A 433 -5.17 9.19 19.85
C ALA A 433 -4.63 10.64 19.78
N ILE A 434 -4.89 11.43 20.82
CA ILE A 434 -4.57 12.88 20.89
C ILE A 434 -3.54 13.13 21.98
N ARG A 435 -2.50 13.89 21.62
CA ARG A 435 -1.46 14.40 22.53
C ARG A 435 -1.23 15.89 22.30
N GLY A 436 -1.05 16.66 23.39
CA GLY A 436 -0.68 18.06 23.33
C GLY A 436 0.80 18.27 23.02
N PHE A 437 1.13 19.45 22.46
CA PHE A 437 2.48 19.95 22.32
C PHE A 437 2.53 21.48 22.52
N ARG A 438 3.71 22.05 22.83
CA ARG A 438 3.89 23.48 23.13
C ARG A 438 4.79 24.22 22.16
N SER A 439 5.59 23.52 21.38
CA SER A 439 6.49 24.15 20.40
C SER A 439 6.52 23.39 19.08
N LEU A 440 6.85 24.11 17.99
CA LEU A 440 6.96 23.53 16.65
C LEU A 440 8.03 22.43 16.59
N ASP A 441 9.14 22.60 17.29
CA ASP A 441 10.22 21.62 17.32
C ASP A 441 9.81 20.35 18.07
N GLU A 442 9.03 20.50 19.13
CA GLU A 442 8.41 19.37 19.84
C GLU A 442 7.45 18.62 18.93
N ALA A 443 6.56 19.32 18.24
CA ALA A 443 5.60 18.69 17.32
C ALA A 443 6.31 17.88 16.23
N VAL A 444 7.35 18.44 15.61
CA VAL A 444 8.13 17.74 14.59
C VAL A 444 8.89 16.55 15.18
N ARG A 445 9.47 16.68 16.36
CA ARG A 445 10.15 15.59 17.06
C ARG A 445 9.18 14.43 17.34
N LEU A 446 8.02 14.72 17.95
CA LEU A 446 6.99 13.73 18.26
C LEU A 446 6.44 13.06 16.99
N ALA A 447 6.18 13.83 15.93
CA ALA A 447 5.70 13.29 14.66
C ALA A 447 6.71 12.33 14.02
N ASN A 448 8.01 12.67 14.07
CA ASN A 448 9.08 11.85 13.50
C ASN A 448 9.53 10.68 14.39
N ASP A 449 9.13 10.68 15.66
CA ASP A 449 9.40 9.63 16.63
C ASP A 449 8.50 8.41 16.37
N SER A 450 8.81 7.72 15.30
CA SER A 450 8.16 6.50 14.84
C SER A 450 9.09 5.76 13.89
N ARG A 451 9.02 4.45 13.90
CA ARG A 451 9.69 3.60 12.90
C ARG A 451 9.04 3.69 11.51
N PHE A 452 7.83 4.23 11.42
CA PHE A 452 7.08 4.41 10.18
C PHE A 452 7.27 5.80 9.58
N GLY A 453 6.90 5.93 8.30
CA GLY A 453 6.92 7.20 7.58
C GLY A 453 6.17 7.09 6.24
N LEU A 454 4.86 6.79 6.29
CA LEU A 454 4.05 6.65 5.07
C LEU A 454 3.39 7.99 4.69
N GLY A 455 2.56 8.53 5.54
CA GLY A 455 1.93 9.82 5.36
C GLY A 455 2.05 10.74 6.58
N ALA A 456 1.65 11.99 6.42
CA ALA A 456 1.53 12.97 7.50
C ALA A 456 0.57 14.10 7.12
N SER A 457 0.09 14.85 8.11
CA SER A 457 -0.79 16.00 7.91
C SER A 457 -0.38 17.19 8.77
N VAL A 458 -0.46 18.42 8.21
CA VAL A 458 -0.15 19.68 8.90
C VAL A 458 -1.28 20.68 8.72
N TRP A 459 -1.78 21.24 9.82
CA TRP A 459 -2.89 22.16 9.85
C TRP A 459 -2.50 23.53 10.41
N THR A 460 -2.57 24.57 9.58
CA THR A 460 -2.24 25.97 9.89
C THR A 460 -2.79 26.90 8.81
N ALA A 461 -3.08 28.14 9.15
CA ALA A 461 -3.40 29.19 8.19
C ALA A 461 -2.15 29.71 7.43
N ASP A 462 -0.95 29.61 8.03
CA ASP A 462 0.31 30.02 7.41
C ASP A 462 0.84 28.97 6.43
N ARG A 463 0.60 29.18 5.12
CA ARG A 463 1.07 28.31 4.05
C ARG A 463 2.61 28.18 3.98
N ARG A 464 3.35 29.22 4.40
CA ARG A 464 4.82 29.16 4.40
C ARG A 464 5.32 28.28 5.53
N LEU A 465 4.73 28.45 6.71
CA LEU A 465 5.01 27.58 7.86
C LEU A 465 4.65 26.11 7.54
N ALA A 466 3.47 25.86 6.97
CA ALA A 466 3.05 24.53 6.56
C ALA A 466 4.09 23.83 5.65
N ARG A 467 4.61 24.53 4.63
CA ARG A 467 5.65 23.98 3.74
C ARG A 467 6.97 23.71 4.47
N ARG A 468 7.38 24.61 5.38
CA ARG A 468 8.59 24.37 6.20
C ARG A 468 8.43 23.18 7.13
N LEU A 469 7.25 23.00 7.74
CA LEU A 469 6.99 21.82 8.57
C LEU A 469 6.94 20.54 7.73
N ALA A 470 6.24 20.57 6.60
CA ALA A 470 6.18 19.42 5.68
C ALA A 470 7.57 18.94 5.26
N SER A 471 8.53 19.85 5.01
CA SER A 471 9.90 19.48 4.65
C SER A 471 10.71 18.89 5.80
N ARG A 472 10.25 19.01 7.05
CA ARG A 472 10.89 18.45 8.25
C ARG A 472 10.30 17.09 8.67
N LEU A 473 9.15 16.72 8.12
CA LEU A 473 8.50 15.46 8.42
C LEU A 473 9.10 14.33 7.59
N GLN A 474 9.36 13.20 8.23
CA GLN A 474 9.93 12.00 7.62
C GLN A 474 8.81 11.08 7.15
N ALA A 475 8.10 11.47 6.10
CA ALA A 475 6.99 10.75 5.50
C ALA A 475 7.09 10.78 3.97
N GLY A 476 6.57 9.75 3.31
CA GLY A 476 6.53 9.66 1.86
C GLY A 476 5.55 10.65 1.23
N GLY A 477 4.47 10.99 1.94
CA GLY A 477 3.49 12.01 1.53
C GLY A 477 3.09 12.92 2.68
N VAL A 478 2.80 14.21 2.38
CA VAL A 478 2.32 15.17 3.39
C VAL A 478 1.13 15.94 2.83
N CYS A 479 0.01 15.93 3.57
CA CYS A 479 -1.13 16.79 3.31
C CYS A 479 -1.02 18.11 4.10
N ILE A 480 -1.37 19.22 3.49
CA ILE A 480 -1.49 20.52 4.17
C ILE A 480 -2.97 20.91 4.21
N ASN A 481 -3.53 21.09 5.41
CA ASN A 481 -4.94 21.37 5.67
C ASN A 481 -5.88 20.33 5.03
N ASP A 482 -5.42 19.08 4.98
CA ASP A 482 -6.16 17.92 4.51
C ASP A 482 -5.53 16.64 5.09
N VAL A 483 -6.16 15.47 4.87
CA VAL A 483 -5.69 14.15 5.30
C VAL A 483 -5.88 13.14 4.17
N ILE A 484 -5.05 12.09 4.09
CA ILE A 484 -5.22 10.92 3.19
C ILE A 484 -5.19 11.26 1.68
N LEU A 485 -5.78 12.36 1.23
CA LEU A 485 -6.07 12.64 -0.19
C LEU A 485 -4.86 12.72 -1.12
N HIS A 486 -3.63 12.78 -0.60
CA HIS A 486 -2.42 12.65 -1.44
C HIS A 486 -2.35 11.29 -2.14
N PHE A 487 -2.88 10.21 -1.54
CA PHE A 487 -3.01 8.89 -2.17
C PHE A 487 -4.01 8.90 -3.33
N ALA A 488 -5.16 9.54 -3.14
CA ALA A 488 -6.21 9.59 -4.16
C ALA A 488 -5.82 10.42 -5.40
N HIS A 489 -4.79 11.27 -5.30
CA HIS A 489 -4.32 12.08 -6.42
C HIS A 489 -3.43 11.25 -7.37
N PRO A 490 -3.91 10.87 -8.57
CA PRO A 490 -3.25 9.86 -9.41
C PRO A 490 -1.91 10.29 -9.99
N GLY A 491 -1.58 11.58 -9.93
CA GLY A 491 -0.32 12.13 -10.44
C GLY A 491 0.79 12.26 -9.41
N LEU A 492 0.48 12.14 -8.11
CA LEU A 492 1.48 12.17 -7.05
C LEU A 492 2.10 10.78 -6.86
N PRO A 493 3.41 10.69 -6.64
CA PRO A 493 4.01 9.44 -6.24
C PRO A 493 3.51 9.06 -4.85
N PHE A 494 3.28 7.77 -4.63
CA PHE A 494 2.91 7.21 -3.34
C PHE A 494 3.93 6.15 -2.93
N GLY A 495 4.44 6.25 -1.72
CA GLY A 495 5.43 5.33 -1.15
C GLY A 495 5.90 5.80 0.21
N GLY A 496 6.39 4.86 1.01
CA GLY A 496 6.88 5.12 2.36
C GLY A 496 8.39 5.31 2.46
N VAL A 497 8.82 5.80 3.61
CA VAL A 497 10.21 5.80 4.07
C VAL A 497 10.31 5.02 5.40
N LYS A 498 11.51 4.78 5.91
CA LYS A 498 11.74 3.98 7.12
C LYS A 498 11.12 2.56 6.96
N GLU A 499 10.42 2.06 7.98
CA GLU A 499 9.77 0.74 7.94
C GLU A 499 8.42 0.72 7.19
N SER A 500 7.99 1.85 6.63
CA SER A 500 6.84 1.90 5.72
C SER A 500 7.17 1.45 4.28
N GLY A 501 8.40 1.06 4.03
CA GLY A 501 8.82 0.43 2.78
C GLY A 501 9.76 1.29 1.94
N TRP A 502 9.88 0.93 0.67
CA TRP A 502 10.72 1.63 -0.30
C TRP A 502 10.17 1.52 -1.72
N GLY A 503 10.58 2.46 -2.53
CA GLY A 503 10.01 2.70 -3.85
C GLY A 503 8.84 3.67 -3.77
N ALA A 504 8.24 3.92 -4.93
CA ALA A 504 7.00 4.68 -5.01
C ALA A 504 6.24 4.24 -6.25
N TYR A 505 4.93 4.14 -6.14
CA TYR A 505 4.04 3.92 -7.27
C TYR A 505 3.04 5.08 -7.40
N HIS A 506 2.08 5.02 -8.29
CA HIS A 506 1.27 6.14 -8.79
C HIS A 506 2.06 7.14 -9.64
N GLY A 507 1.34 7.90 -10.42
CA GLY A 507 1.90 8.93 -11.26
C GLY A 507 2.96 8.41 -12.25
N ARG A 508 3.87 9.29 -12.57
CA ARG A 508 5.06 8.96 -13.37
C ARG A 508 5.94 7.93 -12.67
N ALA A 509 6.14 8.08 -11.37
CA ALA A 509 6.98 7.19 -10.57
C ALA A 509 6.51 5.73 -10.67
N GLY A 510 5.19 5.49 -10.64
CA GLY A 510 4.65 4.15 -10.77
C GLY A 510 4.95 3.49 -12.12
N LEU A 511 4.80 4.22 -13.23
CA LEU A 511 5.17 3.69 -14.55
C LEU A 511 6.67 3.41 -14.65
N GLU A 512 7.50 4.27 -14.06
CA GLU A 512 8.95 4.10 -14.04
C GLU A 512 9.40 2.96 -13.11
N ALA A 513 8.70 2.74 -11.99
CA ALA A 513 9.02 1.69 -11.02
C ALA A 513 8.93 0.27 -11.59
N PHE A 514 8.01 0.03 -12.52
CA PHE A 514 7.86 -1.25 -13.20
C PHE A 514 8.75 -1.38 -14.45
N THR A 515 9.75 -0.52 -14.59
CA THR A 515 10.75 -0.55 -15.68
C THR A 515 12.14 -0.25 -15.16
N TYR A 516 13.15 -0.77 -15.83
CA TYR A 516 14.53 -0.36 -15.58
C TYR A 516 15.04 0.57 -16.69
N PRO A 517 15.90 1.56 -16.35
CA PRO A 517 16.50 2.43 -17.35
C PRO A 517 17.61 1.69 -18.13
N SER A 518 17.56 1.77 -19.45
CA SER A 518 18.59 1.27 -20.35
C SER A 518 19.25 2.45 -21.07
N ALA A 519 20.53 2.69 -20.80
CA ALA A 519 21.28 3.76 -21.46
C ALA A 519 21.72 3.32 -22.85
N VAL A 520 21.45 4.13 -23.86
CA VAL A 520 21.82 3.89 -25.25
C VAL A 520 22.65 5.06 -25.78
N LEU A 521 23.86 4.76 -26.23
CA LEU A 521 24.72 5.70 -26.90
C LEU A 521 24.82 5.31 -28.38
N VAL A 522 24.47 6.22 -29.26
CA VAL A 522 24.47 5.99 -30.71
C VAL A 522 25.63 6.74 -31.38
N GLU A 523 26.44 6.03 -32.12
CA GLU A 523 27.40 6.58 -33.07
C GLU A 523 26.77 6.54 -34.46
N PRO A 524 26.33 7.70 -35.04
CA PRO A 524 25.59 7.71 -36.30
C PRO A 524 26.46 7.49 -37.53
N GLY A 525 27.75 7.17 -37.38
CA GLY A 525 28.67 6.92 -38.49
C GLY A 525 29.15 8.17 -39.20
N ARG A 526 28.90 9.37 -38.68
CA ARG A 526 29.27 10.66 -39.24
C ARG A 526 30.40 11.32 -38.45
N LEU A 527 31.22 12.17 -39.14
CA LEU A 527 32.06 13.11 -38.42
C LEU A 527 31.16 14.13 -37.71
N PRO A 528 31.47 14.58 -36.47
CA PRO A 528 32.68 14.32 -35.68
C PRO A 528 32.64 13.08 -34.77
N GLY A 529 31.54 12.34 -34.70
CA GLY A 529 31.38 11.23 -33.74
C GLY A 529 32.42 10.11 -33.89
N LYS A 530 32.75 9.75 -35.14
CA LYS A 530 33.83 8.79 -35.45
C LYS A 530 35.18 9.26 -34.93
N LEU A 531 35.46 10.55 -35.04
CA LEU A 531 36.71 11.12 -34.54
C LEU A 531 36.82 10.99 -33.03
N VAL A 532 35.75 11.30 -32.31
CA VAL A 532 35.69 11.16 -30.85
C VAL A 532 35.94 9.71 -30.43
N SER A 533 35.30 8.73 -31.07
CA SER A 533 35.55 7.31 -30.76
C SER A 533 36.99 6.92 -31.02
N SER A 534 37.57 7.33 -32.16
CA SER A 534 38.94 7.03 -32.53
C SER A 534 39.97 7.68 -31.60
N LEU A 535 39.64 8.84 -31.03
CA LEU A 535 40.47 9.48 -29.99
C LEU A 535 40.48 8.68 -28.68
N LEU A 536 39.35 8.10 -28.31
CA LEU A 536 39.20 7.34 -27.06
C LEU A 536 39.74 5.89 -27.18
N TRP A 537 39.77 5.30 -28.39
CA TRP A 537 40.19 3.91 -28.59
C TRP A 537 41.71 3.77 -28.73
N TYR A 538 42.21 2.53 -28.64
CA TYR A 538 43.62 2.24 -28.92
C TYR A 538 44.01 2.62 -30.35
N PRO A 539 45.31 2.96 -30.55
CA PRO A 539 46.42 3.04 -29.61
C PRO A 539 46.43 4.37 -28.84
N TYR A 540 46.96 4.38 -27.60
CA TYR A 540 47.04 5.60 -26.74
C TYR A 540 48.31 6.44 -26.97
N ARG A 541 49.21 6.00 -27.85
CA ARG A 541 50.47 6.70 -28.08
C ARG A 541 50.20 8.17 -28.47
N GLY A 542 50.77 9.10 -27.73
CA GLY A 542 50.63 10.53 -27.94
C GLY A 542 49.34 11.19 -27.46
N LYS A 543 48.36 10.43 -26.99
CA LYS A 543 47.03 10.95 -26.61
C LYS A 543 47.00 11.58 -25.20
N TYR A 544 47.97 11.25 -24.31
CA TYR A 544 48.00 11.80 -22.94
C TYR A 544 48.00 13.34 -22.91
N ARG A 545 48.87 13.97 -23.73
CA ARG A 545 48.95 15.43 -23.79
C ARG A 545 47.66 16.07 -24.30
N LEU A 546 47.02 15.45 -25.28
CA LEU A 546 45.72 15.88 -25.81
C LEU A 546 44.65 15.82 -24.76
N PHE A 547 44.52 14.69 -24.05
CA PHE A 547 43.52 14.54 -22.98
C PHE A 547 43.79 15.46 -21.82
N SER A 548 45.06 15.68 -21.44
CA SER A 548 45.42 16.66 -20.40
C SER A 548 45.00 18.08 -20.77
N LEU A 549 45.18 18.48 -22.02
CA LEU A 549 44.72 19.77 -22.56
C LEU A 549 43.18 19.87 -22.54
N LEU A 550 42.48 18.85 -23.06
CA LEU A 550 41.03 18.80 -23.07
C LEU A 550 40.47 18.87 -21.64
N MET A 551 41.09 18.17 -20.70
CA MET A 551 40.71 18.21 -19.29
C MET A 551 40.80 19.62 -18.70
N ARG A 552 41.90 20.35 -18.97
CA ARG A 552 42.05 21.75 -18.57
C ARG A 552 41.01 22.68 -19.20
N MET A 553 40.65 22.46 -20.47
CA MET A 553 39.73 23.32 -21.19
C MET A 553 38.26 23.10 -20.82
N PHE A 554 37.87 21.87 -20.47
CA PHE A 554 36.46 21.49 -20.30
C PHE A 554 36.09 21.13 -18.85
N CYS A 555 37.05 20.89 -17.96
CA CYS A 555 36.82 20.47 -16.61
C CYS A 555 37.53 21.37 -15.54
N GLY A 556 38.39 22.29 -15.92
CA GLY A 556 39.02 23.29 -15.08
C GLY A 556 38.39 24.64 -15.38
#